data_43f57b140d6b48144091bb6c9e937101
#
_entry.id   43f57b140d6b48144091bb6c9e937101
#
_cell.length_a   1.000
_cell.length_b   1.000
_cell.length_c   1.000
_cell.angle_alpha   90.00
_cell.angle_beta   90.00
_cell.angle_gamma   90.00
#
_symmetry.space_group_name_H-M   'P 1'
#
loop_
_entity.id
_entity.type
_entity.pdbx_description
1 polymer ?
#
loop_
_entity_poly.entity_id
_entity_poly.type
_entity_poly.pdbx_seq_one_letter_code
_entity_poly.pdbx_strand_id
1 'polypeptide(L)'
;MSSLINPTMRSCASLLSQVSVPSTRPASRTLGRAIRPLIIGGAAQTRYSSHSPMGAPPAVQRKKVTVGTLRSMHRKGDPITVMTAHDFPSGHVADHAGMDIILVGDSLAMVALGMEDTSEIILEEMLLHCRSVARATKSAFTVGDLPMGTYEISPDQALATAIRFIKEGRVQGVKLEGGKEMAPTIKKITTAGIPVLGHIGLTPQRQNALGGFRVQGKTSSGAMSILEDALALQEAGCFAMVVEAVPAEVAALITEKLSIPTIGIGAGNGTSGQVLVQVDMIGNFPPGRFLPKFVKKYGDVWGESLRAIEAYRDEVKSRQYPAPEHTYPISAEELENFTKAVKDS
;
A
#
# COMPACT_ATOMS: atom_id res chain seq x y z
N MET A 1 -26.55 -32.67 -52.68
CA MET A 1 -25.83 -33.95 -52.61
C MET A 1 -25.15 -33.92 -51.26
N SER A 2 -25.73 -34.52 -50.30
CA SER A 2 -25.48 -35.88 -49.73
C SER A 2 -24.21 -35.79 -48.88
N SER A 3 -24.09 -36.14 -47.66
CA SER A 3 -24.95 -36.84 -46.67
C SER A 3 -24.04 -37.13 -45.45
N LEU A 4 -24.57 -36.97 -44.23
CA LEU A 4 -24.58 -37.95 -43.14
C LEU A 4 -23.20 -38.46 -42.64
N ILE A 5 -22.86 -38.61 -41.39
CA ILE A 5 -23.52 -39.28 -40.27
C ILE A 5 -22.77 -39.01 -38.96
N ASN A 6 -23.46 -38.74 -37.87
CA ASN A 6 -23.10 -39.04 -36.48
C ASN A 6 -23.40 -40.53 -36.22
N PRO A 7 -22.93 -41.30 -35.27
CA PRO A 7 -23.07 -41.14 -33.81
C PRO A 7 -21.88 -41.79 -33.01
N THR A 8 -21.74 -41.77 -31.71
CA THR A 8 -22.47 -42.42 -30.60
C THR A 8 -21.85 -42.13 -29.25
N MET A 9 -22.67 -41.92 -28.29
CA MET A 9 -22.41 -42.03 -26.85
C MET A 9 -21.94 -43.42 -26.42
N ARG A 10 -21.12 -43.50 -25.40
CA ARG A 10 -21.21 -44.54 -24.36
C ARG A 10 -20.87 -44.03 -22.98
N SER A 11 -21.89 -44.10 -22.15
CA SER A 11 -21.93 -44.09 -20.70
C SER A 11 -21.21 -45.35 -20.14
N CYS A 12 -20.53 -45.20 -18.99
CA CYS A 12 -20.34 -46.28 -18.06
C CYS A 12 -20.45 -45.74 -16.63
N ALA A 13 -21.52 -46.16 -15.99
CA ALA A 13 -21.83 -45.95 -14.59
C ALA A 13 -21.34 -47.15 -13.75
N SER A 14 -21.04 -46.83 -12.47
CA SER A 14 -21.17 -47.65 -11.28
C SER A 14 -20.35 -48.95 -11.11
N LEU A 15 -19.60 -49.01 -10.02
CA LEU A 15 -19.63 -50.18 -9.13
C LEU A 15 -19.23 -49.71 -7.70
N LEU A 16 -20.26 -49.71 -6.86
CA LEU A 16 -20.16 -49.73 -5.38
C LEU A 16 -19.76 -51.15 -4.95
N SER A 17 -18.88 -51.29 -3.98
CA SER A 17 -18.89 -52.46 -3.11
C SER A 17 -18.56 -52.03 -1.66
N GLN A 18 -19.57 -52.21 -0.82
CA GLN A 18 -19.54 -52.18 0.62
C GLN A 18 -18.77 -53.40 1.15
N VAL A 19 -18.00 -53.20 2.21
CA VAL A 19 -17.67 -54.29 3.13
C VAL A 19 -17.85 -53.79 4.56
N SER A 20 -18.70 -54.48 5.27
CA SER A 20 -19.16 -54.29 6.64
C SER A 20 -18.24 -54.95 7.70
N VAL A 21 -18.36 -54.37 8.86
CA VAL A 21 -17.82 -54.65 10.21
C VAL A 21 -17.94 -56.13 10.64
N PRO A 22 -17.09 -56.61 11.65
CA PRO A 22 -17.73 -56.84 12.93
C PRO A 22 -16.94 -56.37 14.17
N SER A 23 -17.74 -55.98 15.16
CA SER A 23 -17.47 -55.73 16.57
C SER A 23 -17.10 -56.98 17.36
N THR A 24 -16.09 -56.85 18.27
CA THR A 24 -16.11 -57.61 19.54
C THR A 24 -15.34 -56.85 20.61
N ARG A 25 -16.01 -56.55 21.71
CA ARG A 25 -15.38 -56.25 23.03
C ARG A 25 -15.20 -57.57 23.77
N PRO A 26 -14.23 -57.66 24.75
CA PRO A 26 -14.65 -57.61 26.12
C PRO A 26 -13.75 -56.76 27.05
N ALA A 27 -14.31 -56.46 28.20
CA ALA A 27 -13.80 -55.68 29.29
C ALA A 27 -12.78 -56.42 30.15
N SER A 28 -11.77 -55.76 30.70
CA SER A 28 -11.25 -56.04 32.02
C SER A 28 -10.70 -54.79 32.70
N ARG A 29 -11.16 -54.57 33.93
CA ARG A 29 -10.75 -53.51 34.85
C ARG A 29 -9.36 -53.82 35.40
N THR A 30 -8.47 -52.85 35.39
CA THR A 30 -7.40 -52.75 36.40
C THR A 30 -7.18 -51.27 36.74
N LEU A 31 -7.29 -50.99 38.04
CA LEU A 31 -6.96 -49.68 38.64
C LEU A 31 -5.46 -49.43 38.48
N GLY A 32 -5.09 -48.41 37.74
CA GLY A 32 -3.76 -47.84 37.68
C GLY A 32 -3.81 -46.37 38.10
N ARG A 33 -3.14 -46.06 39.18
CA ARG A 33 -2.97 -44.76 39.80
C ARG A 33 -2.39 -43.79 38.76
N ALA A 34 -3.16 -42.76 38.34
CA ALA A 34 -2.72 -41.74 37.41
C ALA A 34 -1.68 -40.82 38.07
N ILE A 35 -0.43 -40.94 37.66
CA ILE A 35 0.60 -39.94 37.87
C ILE A 35 0.32 -38.84 36.84
N ARG A 36 -0.17 -37.68 37.29
CA ARG A 36 -0.26 -36.46 36.46
C ARG A 36 1.18 -36.00 36.18
N PRO A 37 1.57 -35.83 34.89
CA PRO A 37 2.78 -35.09 34.61
C PRO A 37 2.53 -33.60 34.91
N LEU A 38 3.36 -33.03 35.78
CA LEU A 38 3.48 -31.60 35.95
C LEU A 38 3.92 -31.03 34.58
N ILE A 39 3.00 -30.44 33.86
CA ILE A 39 3.34 -29.58 32.72
C ILE A 39 3.92 -28.30 33.33
N ILE A 40 5.25 -28.26 33.48
CA ILE A 40 5.96 -26.99 33.63
C ILE A 40 5.77 -26.26 32.31
N GLY A 41 4.79 -25.35 32.30
CA GLY A 41 4.60 -24.41 31.21
C GLY A 41 5.79 -23.45 31.10
N GLY A 42 6.86 -23.92 30.50
CA GLY A 42 7.90 -23.02 29.99
C GLY A 42 7.29 -22.22 28.87
N ALA A 43 6.91 -20.97 29.16
CA ALA A 43 6.66 -20.01 28.10
C ALA A 43 7.90 -19.96 27.22
N ALA A 44 7.81 -20.51 26.02
CA ALA A 44 8.84 -20.35 25.01
C ALA A 44 8.95 -18.85 24.74
N GLN A 45 9.94 -18.20 25.35
CA GLN A 45 10.34 -16.87 24.99
C GLN A 45 10.86 -16.96 23.55
N THR A 46 10.00 -16.62 22.60
CA THR A 46 10.42 -16.37 21.22
C THR A 46 11.41 -15.22 21.28
N ARG A 47 12.70 -15.52 21.17
CA ARG A 47 13.74 -14.51 21.02
C ARG A 47 13.55 -13.89 19.62
N TYR A 48 12.85 -12.77 19.57
CA TYR A 48 12.85 -11.94 18.38
C TYR A 48 14.28 -11.44 18.16
N SER A 49 14.80 -11.61 16.95
CA SER A 49 16.08 -11.01 16.59
C SER A 49 15.99 -9.51 16.88
N SER A 50 16.93 -8.97 17.65
CA SER A 50 17.04 -7.54 17.95
C SER A 50 17.18 -6.65 16.71
N HIS A 51 17.33 -7.25 15.53
CA HIS A 51 17.52 -6.60 14.25
C HIS A 51 16.30 -6.72 13.31
N SER A 52 15.18 -7.27 13.77
CA SER A 52 13.98 -7.30 12.93
C SER A 52 13.27 -5.94 12.93
N PRO A 53 13.15 -5.26 11.78
CA PRO A 53 12.43 -3.99 11.71
C PRO A 53 10.91 -4.15 11.86
N MET A 54 10.43 -5.41 11.88
CA MET A 54 8.99 -5.70 11.85
C MET A 54 8.30 -5.65 13.22
N GLY A 55 9.05 -5.64 14.33
CA GLY A 55 8.45 -5.79 15.65
C GLY A 55 7.70 -7.12 15.80
N ALA A 56 6.83 -7.23 16.81
CA ALA A 56 5.94 -8.37 16.98
C ALA A 56 4.79 -8.30 15.94
N PRO A 57 4.40 -9.43 15.32
CA PRO A 57 3.23 -9.44 14.45
C PRO A 57 1.97 -9.07 15.27
N PRO A 58 0.99 -8.35 14.67
CA PRO A 58 -0.24 -8.00 15.36
C PRO A 58 -0.99 -9.27 15.79
N ALA A 59 -1.65 -9.22 16.95
CA ALA A 59 -2.39 -10.33 17.53
C ALA A 59 -3.52 -10.85 16.61
N VAL A 60 -4.08 -9.98 15.76
CA VAL A 60 -5.08 -10.31 14.73
C VAL A 60 -4.62 -9.76 13.39
N GLN A 61 -4.36 -10.66 12.45
CA GLN A 61 -4.02 -10.28 11.09
C GLN A 61 -5.29 -9.97 10.28
N ARG A 62 -5.41 -8.75 9.77
CA ARG A 62 -6.49 -8.33 8.87
C ARG A 62 -6.41 -9.13 7.56
N LYS A 63 -7.58 -9.52 6.99
CA LYS A 63 -7.61 -10.16 5.67
C LYS A 63 -6.99 -9.26 4.60
N LYS A 64 -6.31 -9.87 3.63
CA LYS A 64 -5.73 -9.17 2.48
C LYS A 64 -6.82 -8.50 1.66
N VAL A 65 -6.68 -7.20 1.42
CA VAL A 65 -7.54 -6.44 0.52
C VAL A 65 -7.19 -6.79 -0.93
N THR A 66 -8.22 -6.99 -1.74
CA THR A 66 -8.11 -7.33 -3.17
C THR A 66 -9.02 -6.42 -3.99
N VAL A 67 -8.87 -6.41 -5.31
CA VAL A 67 -9.82 -5.72 -6.21
C VAL A 67 -11.25 -6.17 -5.96
N GLY A 68 -11.46 -7.47 -5.67
CA GLY A 68 -12.78 -8.01 -5.31
C GLY A 68 -13.33 -7.40 -4.01
N THR A 69 -12.47 -7.19 -3.00
CA THR A 69 -12.82 -6.50 -1.75
C THR A 69 -13.27 -5.07 -2.04
N LEU A 70 -12.47 -4.31 -2.80
CA LEU A 70 -12.75 -2.91 -3.15
C LEU A 70 -14.07 -2.75 -3.94
N ARG A 71 -14.33 -3.66 -4.90
CA ARG A 71 -15.59 -3.71 -5.62
C ARG A 71 -16.78 -4.01 -4.69
N SER A 72 -16.57 -4.87 -3.69
CA SER A 72 -17.62 -5.18 -2.69
C SER A 72 -17.93 -3.97 -1.82
N MET A 73 -16.90 -3.25 -1.36
CA MET A 73 -17.06 -2.02 -0.59
C MET A 73 -17.85 -0.98 -1.39
N HIS A 74 -17.43 -0.72 -2.62
CA HIS A 74 -18.13 0.23 -3.50
C HIS A 74 -19.62 -0.11 -3.67
N ARG A 75 -19.97 -1.39 -3.95
CA ARG A 75 -21.38 -1.81 -4.08
C ARG A 75 -22.21 -1.66 -2.80
N LYS A 76 -21.58 -1.70 -1.64
CA LYS A 76 -22.22 -1.51 -0.33
C LYS A 76 -22.29 -0.06 0.09
N GLY A 77 -21.60 0.84 -0.61
CA GLY A 77 -21.43 2.24 -0.18
C GLY A 77 -20.44 2.40 0.97
N ASP A 78 -19.61 1.40 1.26
CA ASP A 78 -18.56 1.49 2.27
C ASP A 78 -17.40 2.37 1.73
N PRO A 79 -17.03 3.49 2.39
CA PRO A 79 -15.96 4.35 1.91
C PRO A 79 -14.60 3.64 1.85
N ILE A 80 -13.86 3.85 0.76
CA ILE A 80 -12.51 3.29 0.55
C ILE A 80 -11.47 4.27 1.07
N THR A 81 -10.60 3.80 1.96
CA THR A 81 -9.51 4.60 2.51
C THR A 81 -8.21 4.35 1.76
N VAL A 82 -7.59 5.42 1.26
CA VAL A 82 -6.31 5.35 0.55
C VAL A 82 -5.30 6.26 1.22
N MET A 83 -4.07 5.78 1.39
CA MET A 83 -2.97 6.55 1.94
C MET A 83 -1.72 6.38 1.09
N THR A 84 -0.98 7.48 0.85
CA THR A 84 0.33 7.34 0.20
C THR A 84 1.37 6.81 1.20
N ALA A 85 2.38 6.14 0.67
CA ALA A 85 3.58 5.75 1.41
C ALA A 85 4.78 5.72 0.48
N HIS A 86 5.99 5.94 1.04
CA HIS A 86 7.20 6.00 0.22
C HIS A 86 8.35 5.14 0.75
N ASP A 87 8.23 4.61 1.97
CA ASP A 87 9.26 3.77 2.59
C ASP A 87 8.63 2.69 3.49
N PHE A 88 9.50 1.90 4.13
CA PHE A 88 9.05 0.85 5.04
C PHE A 88 8.26 1.39 6.25
N PRO A 89 8.73 2.42 7.00
CA PRO A 89 7.98 2.96 8.13
C PRO A 89 6.62 3.52 7.73
N SER A 90 6.54 4.32 6.68
CA SER A 90 5.28 4.93 6.22
C SER A 90 4.28 3.89 5.74
N GLY A 91 4.75 2.87 5.00
CA GLY A 91 3.91 1.74 4.57
C GLY A 91 3.43 0.90 5.76
N HIS A 92 4.29 0.67 6.75
CA HIS A 92 3.95 -0.10 7.94
C HIS A 92 2.88 0.60 8.80
N VAL A 93 3.03 1.91 9.02
CA VAL A 93 2.04 2.70 9.75
C VAL A 93 0.69 2.71 9.02
N ALA A 94 0.68 2.91 7.71
CA ALA A 94 -0.55 2.91 6.92
C ALA A 94 -1.27 1.55 6.95
N ASP A 95 -0.55 0.44 6.82
CA ASP A 95 -1.14 -0.91 6.90
C ASP A 95 -1.68 -1.22 8.31
N HIS A 96 -0.96 -0.82 9.38
CA HIS A 96 -1.40 -0.97 10.76
C HIS A 96 -2.62 -0.10 11.09
N ALA A 97 -2.69 1.10 10.52
CA ALA A 97 -3.85 1.99 10.64
C ALA A 97 -5.10 1.45 9.92
N GLY A 98 -4.96 0.38 9.14
CA GLY A 98 -6.09 -0.30 8.50
C GLY A 98 -6.51 0.30 7.16
N MET A 99 -5.63 1.01 6.46
CA MET A 99 -5.94 1.53 5.12
C MET A 99 -6.29 0.39 4.15
N ASP A 100 -7.21 0.66 3.22
CA ASP A 100 -7.65 -0.31 2.22
C ASP A 100 -6.67 -0.37 1.04
N ILE A 101 -6.17 0.78 0.62
CA ILE A 101 -5.15 0.91 -0.43
C ILE A 101 -3.95 1.69 0.12
N ILE A 102 -2.75 1.23 -0.20
CA ILE A 102 -1.51 1.99 -0.01
C ILE A 102 -0.95 2.30 -1.38
N LEU A 103 -0.84 3.60 -1.67
CA LEU A 103 -0.33 4.13 -2.93
C LEU A 103 1.12 4.58 -2.76
N VAL A 104 2.03 3.97 -3.49
CA VAL A 104 3.38 4.51 -3.66
C VAL A 104 3.29 5.54 -4.76
N GLY A 105 2.93 6.77 -4.37
CA GLY A 105 2.67 7.88 -5.29
C GLY A 105 3.97 8.60 -5.68
N ASP A 106 4.03 9.10 -6.91
CA ASP A 106 5.15 9.90 -7.42
C ASP A 106 5.34 11.22 -6.68
N SER A 107 4.34 11.65 -5.90
CA SER A 107 4.47 12.77 -4.93
C SER A 107 5.65 12.58 -3.95
N LEU A 108 6.17 11.35 -3.81
CA LEU A 108 7.38 11.09 -3.02
C LEU A 108 8.60 11.84 -3.56
N ALA A 109 8.64 12.18 -4.85
CA ALA A 109 9.64 13.05 -5.44
C ALA A 109 9.79 14.34 -4.62
N MET A 110 8.65 14.98 -4.31
CA MET A 110 8.62 16.24 -3.58
C MET A 110 8.75 16.06 -2.06
N VAL A 111 8.04 15.08 -1.48
CA VAL A 111 7.90 14.97 -0.02
C VAL A 111 8.96 14.10 0.65
N ALA A 112 9.68 13.27 -0.11
CA ALA A 112 10.70 12.38 0.41
C ALA A 112 12.09 12.62 -0.20
N LEU A 113 12.15 13.02 -1.47
CA LEU A 113 13.42 13.23 -2.18
C LEU A 113 13.78 14.71 -2.33
N GLY A 114 12.85 15.64 -2.08
CA GLY A 114 13.10 17.08 -2.15
C GLY A 114 13.21 17.64 -3.57
N MET A 115 12.67 16.93 -4.56
CA MET A 115 12.55 17.37 -5.95
C MET A 115 11.52 18.49 -6.08
N GLU A 116 11.60 19.29 -7.13
CA GLU A 116 10.68 20.41 -7.34
C GLU A 116 9.27 19.95 -7.71
N ASP A 117 9.17 18.90 -8.52
CA ASP A 117 7.89 18.32 -8.93
C ASP A 117 7.97 16.80 -9.17
N THR A 118 6.83 16.21 -9.53
CA THR A 118 6.70 14.75 -9.72
C THR A 118 7.30 14.25 -11.04
N SER A 119 7.68 15.16 -11.97
CA SER A 119 8.24 14.76 -13.27
C SER A 119 9.72 14.38 -13.22
N GLU A 120 10.41 14.73 -12.13
CA GLU A 120 11.84 14.46 -11.99
C GLU A 120 12.16 13.02 -11.61
N ILE A 121 11.23 12.32 -10.93
CA ILE A 121 11.50 10.98 -10.41
C ILE A 121 11.61 9.95 -11.54
N ILE A 122 12.64 9.11 -11.45
CA ILE A 122 12.88 8.05 -12.43
C ILE A 122 12.29 6.70 -11.98
N LEU A 123 12.16 5.80 -12.96
CA LEU A 123 11.58 4.47 -12.76
C LEU A 123 12.27 3.65 -11.66
N GLU A 124 13.59 3.68 -11.63
CA GLU A 124 14.42 2.91 -10.70
C GLU A 124 14.20 3.34 -9.24
N GLU A 125 14.02 4.64 -9.02
CA GLU A 125 13.69 5.20 -7.70
C GLU A 125 12.28 4.78 -7.27
N MET A 126 11.30 4.90 -8.16
CA MET A 126 9.93 4.42 -7.88
C MET A 126 9.92 2.93 -7.53
N LEU A 127 10.66 2.10 -8.25
CA LEU A 127 10.77 0.67 -7.96
C LEU A 127 11.44 0.39 -6.61
N LEU A 128 12.43 1.19 -6.21
CA LEU A 128 13.06 1.11 -4.89
C LEU A 128 12.02 1.37 -3.78
N HIS A 129 11.29 2.47 -3.90
CA HIS A 129 10.25 2.86 -2.95
C HIS A 129 9.11 1.82 -2.90
N CYS A 130 8.64 1.34 -4.05
CA CYS A 130 7.65 0.27 -4.14
C CYS A 130 8.09 -0.99 -3.38
N ARG A 131 9.33 -1.46 -3.57
CA ARG A 131 9.87 -2.62 -2.83
C ARG A 131 9.89 -2.39 -1.32
N SER A 132 10.20 -1.18 -0.89
CA SER A 132 10.25 -0.83 0.52
C SER A 132 8.86 -0.89 1.16
N VAL A 133 7.88 -0.25 0.55
CA VAL A 133 6.48 -0.25 0.99
C VAL A 133 5.87 -1.65 0.92
N ALA A 134 6.12 -2.42 -0.15
CA ALA A 134 5.59 -3.77 -0.31
C ALA A 134 6.07 -4.74 0.79
N ARG A 135 7.31 -4.57 1.30
CA ARG A 135 7.78 -5.36 2.46
C ARG A 135 7.02 -5.04 3.74
N ALA A 136 6.63 -3.80 3.90
CA ALA A 136 5.91 -3.31 5.08
C ALA A 136 4.43 -3.70 5.10
N THR A 137 3.81 -3.81 3.92
CA THR A 137 2.36 -3.97 3.74
C THR A 137 1.95 -5.43 3.71
N LYS A 138 1.04 -5.83 4.60
CA LYS A 138 0.52 -7.20 4.69
C LYS A 138 -0.93 -7.31 4.26
N SER A 139 -1.76 -6.33 4.62
CA SER A 139 -3.21 -6.38 4.46
C SER A 139 -3.73 -5.47 3.34
N ALA A 140 -3.28 -4.24 3.25
CA ALA A 140 -3.76 -3.28 2.25
C ALA A 140 -3.40 -3.69 0.81
N PHE A 141 -4.20 -3.26 -0.16
CA PHE A 141 -3.91 -3.40 -1.58
C PHE A 141 -2.86 -2.36 -1.99
N THR A 142 -1.71 -2.79 -2.51
CA THR A 142 -0.61 -1.89 -2.88
C THR A 142 -0.68 -1.50 -4.35
N VAL A 143 -0.54 -0.21 -4.62
CA VAL A 143 -0.52 0.37 -5.97
C VAL A 143 0.76 1.20 -6.10
N GLY A 144 1.45 1.09 -7.23
CA GLY A 144 2.61 1.93 -7.56
C GLY A 144 2.29 2.88 -8.71
N ASP A 145 2.73 4.10 -8.59
CA ASP A 145 2.53 5.15 -9.59
C ASP A 145 3.57 5.06 -10.70
N LEU A 146 3.15 5.00 -11.95
CA LEU A 146 4.08 5.03 -13.08
C LEU A 146 4.62 6.45 -13.24
N PRO A 147 5.95 6.67 -13.15
CA PRO A 147 6.51 8.00 -13.30
C PRO A 147 6.43 8.48 -14.75
N MET A 148 6.37 9.79 -14.93
CA MET A 148 6.37 10.45 -16.23
C MET A 148 7.51 9.91 -17.11
N GLY A 149 7.24 9.74 -18.40
CA GLY A 149 8.20 9.21 -19.39
C GLY A 149 8.23 7.69 -19.50
N THR A 150 7.47 6.98 -18.69
CA THR A 150 7.52 5.50 -18.63
C THR A 150 6.29 4.80 -19.19
N TYR A 151 5.26 5.56 -19.62
CA TYR A 151 4.00 4.99 -20.11
C TYR A 151 3.35 5.77 -21.26
N GLU A 152 3.88 6.94 -21.62
CA GLU A 152 3.27 7.84 -22.60
C GLU A 152 3.68 7.55 -24.05
N ILE A 153 4.85 6.92 -24.28
CA ILE A 153 5.38 6.70 -25.64
C ILE A 153 4.53 5.68 -26.39
N SER A 154 4.14 4.58 -25.74
CA SER A 154 3.30 3.56 -26.35
C SER A 154 2.62 2.67 -25.30
N PRO A 155 1.50 1.98 -25.65
CA PRO A 155 0.91 0.95 -24.81
C PRO A 155 1.86 -0.19 -24.45
N ASP A 156 2.81 -0.53 -25.31
CA ASP A 156 3.79 -1.59 -25.07
C ASP A 156 4.86 -1.17 -24.04
N GLN A 157 5.32 0.09 -24.10
CA GLN A 157 6.19 0.66 -23.07
C GLN A 157 5.49 0.63 -21.70
N ALA A 158 4.26 1.10 -21.65
CA ALA A 158 3.48 1.14 -20.41
C ALA A 158 3.27 -0.27 -19.81
N LEU A 159 2.98 -1.27 -20.63
CA LEU A 159 2.88 -2.65 -20.19
C LEU A 159 4.21 -3.18 -19.66
N ALA A 160 5.31 -2.91 -20.35
CA ALA A 160 6.64 -3.32 -19.89
C ALA A 160 6.98 -2.69 -18.53
N THR A 161 6.69 -1.39 -18.34
CA THR A 161 6.84 -0.69 -17.08
C THR A 161 5.93 -1.29 -15.99
N ALA A 162 4.65 -1.52 -16.28
CA ALA A 162 3.73 -2.13 -15.33
C ALA A 162 4.19 -3.53 -14.88
N ILE A 163 4.73 -4.35 -15.78
CA ILE A 163 5.31 -5.66 -15.45
C ILE A 163 6.47 -5.51 -14.47
N ARG A 164 7.35 -4.50 -14.64
CA ARG A 164 8.43 -4.22 -13.70
C ARG A 164 7.89 -3.83 -12.31
N PHE A 165 6.85 -3.01 -12.25
CA PHE A 165 6.20 -2.65 -10.98
C PHE A 165 5.67 -3.88 -10.23
N ILE A 166 5.02 -4.81 -10.93
CA ILE A 166 4.51 -6.05 -10.32
C ILE A 166 5.67 -6.96 -9.87
N LYS A 167 6.66 -7.19 -10.73
CA LYS A 167 7.72 -8.17 -10.47
C LYS A 167 8.84 -7.63 -9.59
N GLU A 168 9.32 -6.43 -9.87
CA GLU A 168 10.43 -5.82 -9.17
C GLU A 168 9.95 -4.94 -8.02
N GLY A 169 8.93 -4.10 -8.24
CA GLY A 169 8.30 -3.25 -7.24
C GLY A 169 7.48 -4.02 -6.21
N ARG A 170 7.00 -5.24 -6.56
CA ARG A 170 6.17 -6.12 -5.72
C ARG A 170 4.84 -5.50 -5.29
N VAL A 171 4.33 -4.55 -6.05
CA VAL A 171 2.98 -3.99 -5.86
C VAL A 171 1.93 -4.85 -6.57
N GLN A 172 0.66 -4.62 -6.27
CA GLN A 172 -0.46 -5.44 -6.77
C GLN A 172 -1.21 -4.78 -7.93
N GLY A 173 -1.01 -3.51 -8.15
CA GLY A 173 -1.56 -2.72 -9.24
C GLY A 173 -0.69 -1.52 -9.54
N VAL A 174 -1.01 -0.82 -10.61
CA VAL A 174 -0.32 0.41 -11.01
C VAL A 174 -1.29 1.57 -11.13
N LYS A 175 -0.78 2.81 -10.95
CA LYS A 175 -1.52 4.04 -11.25
C LYS A 175 -0.87 4.73 -12.44
N LEU A 176 -1.62 5.45 -13.25
CA LEU A 176 -1.14 6.35 -14.26
C LEU A 176 -2.14 7.51 -14.49
N GLU A 177 -1.64 8.62 -14.99
CA GLU A 177 -2.38 9.85 -15.22
C GLU A 177 -2.83 9.99 -16.67
N GLY A 178 -4.01 10.57 -16.86
CA GLY A 178 -4.58 10.94 -18.15
C GLY A 178 -5.99 10.40 -18.34
N GLY A 179 -6.67 10.97 -19.34
CA GLY A 179 -8.05 10.68 -19.69
C GLY A 179 -8.18 9.71 -20.86
N LYS A 180 -9.14 9.98 -21.73
CA LYS A 180 -9.49 9.14 -22.89
C LYS A 180 -8.32 8.84 -23.83
N GLU A 181 -7.35 9.72 -23.91
CA GLU A 181 -6.13 9.51 -24.71
C GLU A 181 -5.27 8.38 -24.18
N MET A 182 -5.38 8.06 -22.87
CA MET A 182 -4.68 6.95 -22.24
C MET A 182 -5.48 5.63 -22.22
N ALA A 183 -6.71 5.64 -22.70
CA ALA A 183 -7.54 4.44 -22.71
C ALA A 183 -6.91 3.24 -23.47
N PRO A 184 -6.25 3.39 -24.62
CA PRO A 184 -5.55 2.28 -25.29
C PRO A 184 -4.39 1.72 -24.44
N THR A 185 -3.64 2.59 -23.76
CA THR A 185 -2.54 2.23 -22.87
C THR A 185 -3.06 1.43 -21.66
N ILE A 186 -4.09 1.94 -21.01
CA ILE A 186 -4.76 1.25 -19.89
C ILE A 186 -5.32 -0.11 -20.33
N LYS A 187 -5.99 -0.14 -21.48
CA LYS A 187 -6.56 -1.39 -22.03
C LYS A 187 -5.48 -2.45 -22.25
N LYS A 188 -4.32 -2.07 -22.73
CA LYS A 188 -3.17 -2.98 -22.91
C LYS A 188 -2.73 -3.59 -21.57
N ILE A 189 -2.58 -2.77 -20.53
CA ILE A 189 -2.16 -3.20 -19.19
C ILE A 189 -3.23 -4.09 -18.54
N THR A 190 -4.51 -3.68 -18.58
CA THR A 190 -5.61 -4.43 -17.97
C THR A 190 -5.87 -5.77 -18.65
N THR A 191 -5.70 -5.84 -19.98
CA THR A 191 -5.80 -7.09 -20.75
C THR A 191 -4.71 -8.10 -20.36
N ALA A 192 -3.54 -7.61 -19.95
CA ALA A 192 -2.48 -8.46 -19.41
C ALA A 192 -2.72 -8.93 -17.94
N GLY A 193 -3.86 -8.55 -17.35
CA GLY A 193 -4.26 -8.97 -16.00
C GLY A 193 -3.69 -8.10 -14.87
N ILE A 194 -3.11 -6.94 -15.17
CA ILE A 194 -2.58 -6.02 -14.17
C ILE A 194 -3.67 -4.99 -13.81
N PRO A 195 -4.06 -4.87 -12.53
CA PRO A 195 -5.02 -3.87 -12.08
C PRO A 195 -4.51 -2.44 -12.27
N VAL A 196 -5.33 -1.57 -12.84
CA VAL A 196 -5.00 -0.15 -13.07
C VAL A 196 -5.93 0.75 -12.26
N LEU A 197 -5.34 1.66 -11.49
CA LEU A 197 -5.97 2.83 -10.90
C LEU A 197 -5.77 4.02 -11.85
N GLY A 198 -6.83 4.51 -12.45
CA GLY A 198 -6.76 5.71 -13.30
C GLY A 198 -6.58 6.99 -12.49
N HIS A 199 -6.22 8.10 -13.14
CA HIS A 199 -6.14 9.41 -12.50
C HIS A 199 -6.55 10.52 -13.48
N ILE A 200 -7.64 11.23 -13.13
CA ILE A 200 -8.26 12.29 -13.91
C ILE A 200 -8.44 13.57 -13.07
N GLY A 201 -8.82 14.66 -13.73
CA GLY A 201 -8.90 15.98 -13.13
C GLY A 201 -7.56 16.69 -13.23
N LEU A 202 -7.02 17.20 -12.13
CA LEU A 202 -5.64 17.65 -12.09
C LEU A 202 -4.72 16.43 -12.20
N THR A 203 -3.79 16.50 -13.14
CA THR A 203 -2.75 15.48 -13.36
C THR A 203 -1.39 16.15 -13.14
N PRO A 204 -0.78 16.00 -11.94
CA PRO A 204 0.45 16.68 -11.54
C PRO A 204 1.61 16.53 -12.53
N GLN A 205 1.79 15.34 -13.11
CA GLN A 205 2.82 15.09 -14.12
C GLN A 205 2.66 15.97 -15.37
N ARG A 206 1.44 16.46 -15.63
CA ARG A 206 1.13 17.33 -16.78
C ARG A 206 0.98 18.81 -16.40
N GLN A 207 1.48 19.23 -15.24
CA GLN A 207 1.33 20.59 -14.70
C GLN A 207 1.78 21.67 -15.69
N ASN A 208 2.83 21.42 -16.47
CA ASN A 208 3.33 22.36 -17.47
C ASN A 208 2.30 22.62 -18.57
N ALA A 209 1.59 21.59 -19.03
CA ALA A 209 0.52 21.72 -20.02
C ALA A 209 -0.75 22.35 -19.42
N LEU A 210 -1.03 22.12 -18.14
CA LEU A 210 -2.19 22.65 -17.44
C LEU A 210 -1.98 24.09 -16.90
N GLY A 211 -0.76 24.63 -17.00
CA GLY A 211 -0.40 25.95 -16.48
C GLY A 211 -0.36 26.01 -14.95
N GLY A 212 0.13 24.92 -14.32
CA GLY A 212 0.30 24.76 -12.89
C GLY A 212 -0.81 23.94 -12.21
N PHE A 213 -0.74 23.84 -10.90
CA PHE A 213 -1.70 23.09 -10.07
C PHE A 213 -3.04 23.85 -9.98
N ARG A 214 -3.97 23.58 -10.87
CA ARG A 214 -5.26 24.27 -10.97
C ARG A 214 -6.42 23.30 -10.88
N VAL A 215 -7.51 23.76 -10.23
CA VAL A 215 -8.79 23.04 -10.20
C VAL A 215 -9.33 22.88 -11.62
N GLN A 216 -9.66 21.66 -11.99
CA GLN A 216 -10.21 21.27 -13.29
C GLN A 216 -11.74 21.16 -13.24
N GLY A 217 -12.42 21.22 -14.40
CA GLY A 217 -13.88 21.00 -14.45
C GLY A 217 -14.73 22.13 -13.89
N LYS A 218 -14.24 23.38 -13.84
CA LYS A 218 -15.01 24.55 -13.36
C LYS A 218 -16.08 25.05 -14.33
N THR A 219 -16.05 24.63 -15.57
CA THR A 219 -17.05 24.97 -16.60
C THR A 219 -17.82 23.70 -16.97
N SER A 220 -19.03 23.88 -17.52
CA SER A 220 -19.84 22.74 -17.98
C SER A 220 -19.07 21.91 -19.02
N SER A 221 -18.40 22.53 -19.97
CA SER A 221 -17.59 21.82 -20.96
C SER A 221 -16.40 21.10 -20.35
N GLY A 222 -15.70 21.73 -19.38
CA GLY A 222 -14.60 21.09 -18.66
C GLY A 222 -15.08 19.91 -17.80
N ALA A 223 -16.24 20.04 -17.13
CA ALA A 223 -16.85 18.96 -16.38
C ALA A 223 -17.25 17.78 -17.28
N MET A 224 -17.83 18.05 -18.45
CA MET A 224 -18.14 17.03 -19.45
C MET A 224 -16.91 16.31 -19.97
N SER A 225 -15.81 17.03 -20.22
CA SER A 225 -14.53 16.39 -20.63
C SER A 225 -14.03 15.42 -19.57
N ILE A 226 -14.08 15.79 -18.26
CA ILE A 226 -13.66 14.87 -17.18
C ILE A 226 -14.59 13.66 -17.10
N LEU A 227 -15.90 13.82 -17.33
CA LEU A 227 -16.83 12.68 -17.37
C LEU A 227 -16.51 11.74 -18.54
N GLU A 228 -16.22 12.29 -19.74
CA GLU A 228 -15.80 11.48 -20.89
C GLU A 228 -14.51 10.69 -20.60
N ASP A 229 -13.53 11.34 -19.97
CA ASP A 229 -12.30 10.71 -19.51
C ASP A 229 -12.60 9.55 -18.54
N ALA A 230 -13.43 9.80 -17.52
CA ALA A 230 -13.82 8.80 -16.55
C ALA A 230 -14.46 7.58 -17.18
N LEU A 231 -15.41 7.79 -18.11
CA LEU A 231 -16.09 6.68 -18.81
C LEU A 231 -15.12 5.89 -19.69
N ALA A 232 -14.21 6.57 -20.41
CA ALA A 232 -13.21 5.91 -21.23
C ALA A 232 -12.24 5.05 -20.41
N LEU A 233 -11.81 5.53 -19.26
CA LEU A 233 -10.93 4.77 -18.35
C LEU A 233 -11.65 3.58 -17.73
N GLN A 234 -12.93 3.72 -17.39
CA GLN A 234 -13.74 2.60 -16.91
C GLN A 234 -13.87 1.52 -18.00
N GLU A 235 -14.15 1.89 -19.24
CA GLU A 235 -14.26 0.96 -20.38
C GLU A 235 -12.92 0.29 -20.68
N ALA A 236 -11.80 1.00 -20.51
CA ALA A 236 -10.46 0.45 -20.63
C ALA A 236 -10.13 -0.57 -19.53
N GLY A 237 -10.94 -0.68 -18.47
CA GLY A 237 -10.85 -1.71 -17.44
C GLY A 237 -10.16 -1.26 -16.14
N CYS A 238 -10.09 0.02 -15.84
CA CYS A 238 -9.66 0.50 -14.53
C CYS A 238 -10.52 -0.13 -13.43
N PHE A 239 -9.91 -0.53 -12.31
CA PHE A 239 -10.66 -1.05 -11.15
C PHE A 239 -11.21 0.08 -10.26
N ALA A 240 -10.61 1.25 -10.32
CA ALA A 240 -10.94 2.49 -9.64
C ALA A 240 -10.25 3.67 -10.34
N MET A 241 -10.59 4.90 -9.97
CA MET A 241 -9.87 6.08 -10.46
C MET A 241 -9.75 7.17 -9.40
N VAL A 242 -8.63 7.86 -9.39
CA VAL A 242 -8.44 9.11 -8.63
C VAL A 242 -9.11 10.25 -9.39
N VAL A 243 -9.80 11.11 -8.63
CA VAL A 243 -10.38 12.37 -9.11
C VAL A 243 -9.74 13.50 -8.30
N GLU A 244 -8.83 14.27 -8.93
CA GLU A 244 -8.07 15.29 -8.22
C GLU A 244 -8.47 16.71 -8.60
N ALA A 245 -8.63 17.56 -7.57
CA ALA A 245 -8.89 18.99 -7.68
C ALA A 245 -10.02 19.31 -8.67
N VAL A 246 -11.17 18.67 -8.49
CA VAL A 246 -12.43 18.87 -9.24
C VAL A 246 -13.48 19.41 -8.26
N PRO A 247 -14.37 20.33 -8.68
CA PRO A 247 -15.48 20.78 -7.82
C PRO A 247 -16.29 19.60 -7.27
N ALA A 248 -16.65 19.68 -5.99
CA ALA A 248 -17.28 18.59 -5.24
C ALA A 248 -18.54 18.03 -5.91
N GLU A 249 -19.38 18.93 -6.43
CA GLU A 249 -20.65 18.59 -7.09
C GLU A 249 -20.39 17.86 -8.43
N VAL A 250 -19.35 18.28 -9.17
CA VAL A 250 -18.94 17.61 -10.43
C VAL A 250 -18.42 16.22 -10.13
N ALA A 251 -17.53 16.08 -9.14
CA ALA A 251 -16.99 14.79 -8.76
C ALA A 251 -18.06 13.82 -8.25
N ALA A 252 -19.07 14.31 -7.50
CA ALA A 252 -20.21 13.50 -7.07
C ALA A 252 -21.02 12.97 -8.25
N LEU A 253 -21.38 13.85 -9.20
CA LEU A 253 -22.11 13.45 -10.42
C LEU A 253 -21.33 12.46 -11.28
N ILE A 254 -20.01 12.64 -11.40
CA ILE A 254 -19.16 11.66 -12.10
C ILE A 254 -19.19 10.32 -11.39
N THR A 255 -19.09 10.33 -10.05
CA THR A 255 -19.14 9.11 -9.22
C THR A 255 -20.44 8.33 -9.43
N GLU A 256 -21.56 9.02 -9.49
CA GLU A 256 -22.90 8.40 -9.73
C GLU A 256 -23.02 7.76 -11.13
N LYS A 257 -22.27 8.23 -12.12
CA LYS A 257 -22.29 7.71 -13.49
C LYS A 257 -21.39 6.49 -13.69
N LEU A 258 -20.51 6.21 -12.75
CA LEU A 258 -19.52 5.14 -12.86
C LEU A 258 -19.98 3.88 -12.10
N SER A 259 -19.56 2.73 -12.60
CA SER A 259 -19.73 1.42 -11.94
C SER A 259 -18.48 0.98 -11.14
N ILE A 260 -17.42 1.77 -11.22
CA ILE A 260 -16.17 1.56 -10.46
C ILE A 260 -15.97 2.69 -9.44
N PRO A 261 -15.27 2.43 -8.33
CA PRO A 261 -15.07 3.44 -7.30
C PRO A 261 -14.21 4.61 -7.77
N THR A 262 -14.56 5.81 -7.29
CA THR A 262 -13.75 7.02 -7.40
C THR A 262 -13.07 7.31 -6.07
N ILE A 263 -11.81 7.77 -6.12
CA ILE A 263 -11.01 8.16 -4.96
C ILE A 263 -10.71 9.65 -5.06
N GLY A 264 -11.33 10.44 -4.19
CA GLY A 264 -11.20 11.90 -4.22
C GLY A 264 -9.93 12.40 -3.54
N ILE A 265 -9.32 13.43 -4.12
CA ILE A 265 -8.35 14.30 -3.47
C ILE A 265 -8.63 15.74 -3.91
N GLY A 266 -9.09 16.60 -2.99
CA GLY A 266 -9.58 17.92 -3.36
C GLY A 266 -10.83 17.88 -4.26
N ALA A 267 -11.65 16.83 -4.15
CA ALA A 267 -12.84 16.62 -4.97
C ALA A 267 -14.14 16.45 -4.13
N GLY A 268 -14.12 16.91 -2.89
CA GLY A 268 -15.25 16.77 -1.97
C GLY A 268 -15.44 15.35 -1.44
N ASN A 269 -16.51 15.15 -0.67
CA ASN A 269 -16.82 13.86 0.00
C ASN A 269 -17.84 12.99 -0.74
N GLY A 270 -18.27 13.41 -1.94
CA GLY A 270 -19.22 12.66 -2.78
C GLY A 270 -18.57 11.53 -3.61
N THR A 271 -17.29 11.31 -3.49
CA THR A 271 -16.55 10.20 -4.12
C THR A 271 -16.62 8.93 -3.27
N SER A 272 -16.32 7.77 -3.84
CA SER A 272 -16.40 6.46 -3.17
C SER A 272 -15.32 6.26 -2.10
N GLY A 273 -14.28 7.08 -2.09
CA GLY A 273 -13.19 7.04 -1.12
C GLY A 273 -12.33 8.30 -1.19
N GLN A 274 -11.29 8.37 -0.37
CA GLN A 274 -10.40 9.54 -0.27
C GLN A 274 -8.94 9.10 -0.21
N VAL A 275 -8.06 9.92 -0.77
CA VAL A 275 -6.61 9.81 -0.62
C VAL A 275 -6.01 11.14 -0.14
N LEU A 276 -4.99 11.06 0.70
CA LEU A 276 -4.10 12.18 1.04
C LEU A 276 -2.64 11.73 0.98
N VAL A 277 -1.75 12.69 0.76
CA VAL A 277 -0.31 12.47 0.92
C VAL A 277 0.00 12.37 2.41
N GLN A 278 0.57 11.22 2.84
CA GLN A 278 0.79 10.92 4.25
C GLN A 278 1.62 11.99 4.94
N VAL A 279 2.73 12.40 4.33
CA VAL A 279 3.64 13.44 4.85
C VAL A 279 2.89 14.73 5.16
N ASP A 280 1.97 15.13 4.27
CA ASP A 280 1.19 16.35 4.43
C ASP A 280 0.19 16.23 5.58
N MET A 281 -0.56 15.12 5.64
CA MET A 281 -1.59 14.97 6.67
C MET A 281 -1.04 14.74 8.08
N ILE A 282 0.11 14.08 8.23
CA ILE A 282 0.74 13.92 9.56
C ILE A 282 1.61 15.13 9.95
N GLY A 283 1.78 16.12 9.07
CA GLY A 283 2.56 17.32 9.34
C GLY A 283 4.06 17.06 9.48
N ASN A 284 4.63 16.17 8.63
CA ASN A 284 6.06 15.88 8.65
C ASN A 284 6.84 16.73 7.64
N PHE A 285 6.78 18.04 7.81
CA PHE A 285 7.47 19.03 6.97
C PHE A 285 7.71 20.33 7.75
N PRO A 286 8.76 21.13 7.37
CA PRO A 286 9.10 22.36 8.05
C PRO A 286 7.99 23.41 7.96
N PRO A 287 7.92 24.35 8.94
CA PRO A 287 7.01 25.49 8.88
C PRO A 287 7.16 26.31 7.60
N GLY A 288 6.06 26.88 7.11
CA GLY A 288 6.04 27.75 5.92
C GLY A 288 5.84 27.03 4.59
N ARG A 289 5.79 25.70 4.56
CA ARG A 289 5.44 24.98 3.36
C ARG A 289 3.98 25.26 2.97
N PHE A 290 3.76 25.57 1.70
CA PHE A 290 2.41 25.70 1.15
C PHE A 290 1.68 24.34 1.15
N LEU A 291 0.47 24.33 1.66
CA LEU A 291 -0.43 23.18 1.59
C LEU A 291 -1.67 23.54 0.78
N PRO A 292 -2.11 22.65 -0.13
CA PRO A 292 -3.39 22.81 -0.79
C PRO A 292 -4.55 22.90 0.20
N LYS A 293 -5.60 23.68 -0.15
CA LYS A 293 -6.77 23.90 0.72
C LYS A 293 -7.44 22.60 1.20
N PHE A 294 -7.36 21.54 0.44
CA PHE A 294 -8.01 20.27 0.77
C PHE A 294 -7.23 19.45 1.81
N VAL A 295 -5.99 19.79 2.09
CA VAL A 295 -5.17 19.06 3.07
C VAL A 295 -5.59 19.44 4.49
N LYS A 296 -6.08 18.45 5.23
CA LYS A 296 -6.29 18.56 6.67
C LYS A 296 -5.09 17.91 7.39
N LYS A 297 -4.44 18.70 8.25
CA LYS A 297 -3.41 18.17 9.16
C LYS A 297 -4.07 17.43 10.33
N TYR A 298 -3.57 16.24 10.63
CA TYR A 298 -3.98 15.40 11.75
C TYR A 298 -2.90 15.28 12.83
N GLY A 299 -1.67 15.73 12.54
CA GLY A 299 -0.55 15.65 13.47
C GLY A 299 0.52 16.72 13.21
N ASP A 300 1.58 16.67 13.99
CA ASP A 300 2.78 17.53 13.88
C ASP A 300 4.05 16.70 14.10
N VAL A 301 4.29 15.77 13.18
CA VAL A 301 5.45 14.86 13.27
C VAL A 301 6.78 15.61 13.15
N TRP A 302 6.82 16.69 12.36
CA TRP A 302 8.01 17.53 12.25
C TRP A 302 8.38 18.16 13.60
N GLY A 303 7.43 18.83 14.26
CA GLY A 303 7.67 19.48 15.54
C GLY A 303 8.12 18.51 16.62
N GLU A 304 7.48 17.34 16.68
CA GLU A 304 7.84 16.29 17.63
C GLU A 304 9.24 15.70 17.34
N SER A 305 9.57 15.48 16.08
CA SER A 305 10.89 15.00 15.67
C SER A 305 11.99 16.02 16.00
N LEU A 306 11.72 17.31 15.72
CA LEU A 306 12.65 18.38 16.01
C LEU A 306 12.93 18.46 17.52
N ARG A 307 11.89 18.48 18.35
CA ARG A 307 11.99 18.50 19.82
C ARG A 307 12.83 17.33 20.35
N ALA A 308 12.59 16.12 19.84
CA ALA A 308 13.30 14.93 20.27
C ALA A 308 14.80 14.98 19.91
N ILE A 309 15.12 15.46 18.70
CA ILE A 309 16.51 15.58 18.23
C ILE A 309 17.25 16.69 18.99
N GLU A 310 16.58 17.81 19.29
CA GLU A 310 17.14 18.89 20.10
C GLU A 310 17.46 18.43 21.53
N ALA A 311 16.54 17.71 22.17
CA ALA A 311 16.77 17.14 23.50
C ALA A 311 17.99 16.20 23.49
N TYR A 312 18.07 15.28 22.55
CA TYR A 312 19.23 14.40 22.39
C TYR A 312 20.53 15.17 22.21
N ARG A 313 20.55 16.21 21.34
CA ARG A 313 21.72 17.07 21.15
C ARG A 313 22.19 17.71 22.46
N ASP A 314 21.25 18.24 23.22
CA ASP A 314 21.55 18.97 24.46
C ASP A 314 22.04 18.03 25.56
N GLU A 315 21.46 16.85 25.70
CA GLU A 315 21.92 15.81 26.62
C GLU A 315 23.33 15.29 26.28
N VAL A 316 23.63 15.10 24.98
CA VAL A 316 24.99 14.73 24.56
C VAL A 316 25.99 15.83 24.89
N LYS A 317 25.65 17.11 24.63
CA LYS A 317 26.52 18.22 24.90
C LYS A 317 26.75 18.46 26.41
N SER A 318 25.75 18.19 27.23
CA SER A 318 25.85 18.29 28.70
C SER A 318 26.40 17.01 29.35
N ARG A 319 26.70 15.95 28.58
CA ARG A 319 27.10 14.60 29.04
C ARG A 319 26.07 13.91 29.93
N GLN A 320 24.81 14.26 29.80
CA GLN A 320 23.69 13.53 30.43
C GLN A 320 23.35 12.23 29.69
N TYR A 321 23.58 12.21 28.36
CA TYR A 321 23.47 11.00 27.57
C TYR A 321 24.87 10.56 27.07
N PRO A 322 25.20 9.24 27.10
CA PRO A 322 24.42 8.14 27.67
C PRO A 322 24.46 8.15 29.22
N ALA A 323 23.31 7.89 29.84
CA ALA A 323 23.20 7.61 31.27
C ALA A 323 23.68 6.18 31.58
N PRO A 324 23.92 5.81 32.87
CA PRO A 324 24.42 4.47 33.24
C PRO A 324 23.62 3.31 32.66
N GLU A 325 22.30 3.44 32.59
CA GLU A 325 21.39 2.44 32.00
C GLU A 325 21.57 2.22 30.49
N HIS A 326 22.24 3.14 29.82
CA HIS A 326 22.56 3.06 28.38
C HIS A 326 23.96 2.52 28.11
N THR A 327 24.68 2.01 29.14
CA THR A 327 26.06 1.54 29.04
C THR A 327 26.15 0.04 29.24
N TYR A 328 27.24 -0.55 28.77
CA TYR A 328 27.52 -1.97 28.97
C TYR A 328 28.50 -2.17 30.11
N PRO A 329 28.24 -3.07 31.06
CA PRO A 329 29.14 -3.33 32.18
C PRO A 329 30.36 -4.13 31.73
N ILE A 330 31.49 -3.89 32.40
CA ILE A 330 32.68 -4.72 32.39
C ILE A 330 32.95 -5.20 33.80
N SER A 331 33.50 -6.39 34.00
CA SER A 331 33.86 -6.89 35.35
C SER A 331 35.01 -6.05 35.93
N ALA A 332 35.05 -5.91 37.26
CA ALA A 332 36.12 -5.14 37.92
C ALA A 332 37.51 -5.76 37.63
N GLU A 333 37.62 -7.07 37.56
CA GLU A 333 38.85 -7.79 37.23
C GLU A 333 39.36 -7.46 35.84
N GLU A 334 38.49 -7.50 34.81
CA GLU A 334 38.85 -7.20 33.44
C GLU A 334 39.20 -5.73 33.26
N LEU A 335 38.53 -4.83 33.95
CA LEU A 335 38.84 -3.40 33.93
C LEU A 335 40.21 -3.14 34.54
N GLU A 336 40.55 -3.83 35.65
CA GLU A 336 41.88 -3.70 36.29
C GLU A 336 42.99 -4.21 35.37
N ASN A 337 42.79 -5.40 34.77
CA ASN A 337 43.74 -5.97 33.83
C ASN A 337 43.97 -5.06 32.63
N PHE A 338 42.93 -4.52 32.05
CA PHE A 338 43.01 -3.56 30.95
C PHE A 338 43.73 -2.29 31.36
N THR A 339 43.41 -1.77 32.55
CA THR A 339 44.07 -0.52 33.08
C THR A 339 45.57 -0.70 33.29
N LYS A 340 46.01 -1.89 33.75
CA LYS A 340 47.43 -2.22 33.87
C LYS A 340 48.10 -2.26 32.49
N ALA A 341 47.48 -2.99 31.54
CA ALA A 341 48.04 -3.11 30.20
C ALA A 341 48.21 -1.76 29.48
N VAL A 342 47.26 -0.83 29.67
CA VAL A 342 47.35 0.54 29.11
C VAL A 342 48.47 1.39 29.74
N LYS A 343 48.79 1.18 31.04
CA LYS A 343 49.88 1.88 31.70
C LYS A 343 51.28 1.38 31.33
N ASP A 344 51.34 0.13 30.88
CA ASP A 344 52.59 -0.57 30.50
C ASP A 344 52.88 -0.42 28.98
N SER A 345 51.96 0.14 28.19
CA SER A 345 52.09 0.42 26.78
C SER A 345 52.50 1.86 26.48
#